data_b96035caf3e748171611aee66f6da239
#
_entry.id   b96035caf3e748171611aee66f6da239
#
_cell.length_a   1.000
_cell.length_b   1.000
_cell.length_c   1.000
_cell.angle_alpha   90.00
_cell.angle_beta   90.00
_cell.angle_gamma   90.00
#
_symmetry.space_group_name_H-M   'P 1'
#
loop_
_entity.id
_entity.type
_entity.pdbx_description
1 polymer ?
#
loop_
_entity_poly.entity_id
_entity_poly.type
_entity_poly.pdbx_seq_one_letter_code
_entity_poly.pdbx_strand_id
1 'polypeptide(L)'
;GDAINYSFNVSNFRPAQTQDPEPGGVVGFNFCSYTDSFGPGELIAANGIYNQWLDAAVEAAGTETPYFYTIHEPNFETPIPGSSAGSYDYAFHHFWDSEESRAQGAALFAETAPAPQGPQPDCIQELFLFDSYPFRSPQI
;
A
#
# COMPACT_ATOMS: atom_id res chain seq x y z
N GLY A 1 24.78 0.53 21.03
CA GLY A 1 23.84 1.64 21.23
C GLY A 1 22.42 1.16 21.41
N ASP A 2 21.60 2.02 21.95
CA ASP A 2 20.18 1.70 22.14
C ASP A 2 19.45 1.68 20.80
N ALA A 3 18.55 0.73 20.63
CA ALA A 3 17.68 0.68 19.47
C ALA A 3 16.63 1.80 19.57
N ILE A 4 16.41 2.50 18.46
CA ILE A 4 15.33 3.48 18.35
C ILE A 4 14.17 2.82 17.60
N ASN A 5 13.00 2.80 18.23
CA ASN A 5 11.80 2.24 17.64
C ASN A 5 10.92 3.34 17.09
N TYR A 6 10.53 3.20 15.83
CA TYR A 6 9.59 4.09 15.17
C TYR A 6 8.27 3.36 14.97
N SER A 7 7.18 3.93 15.44
CA SER A 7 5.87 3.31 15.34
C SER A 7 4.99 4.01 14.32
N PHE A 8 4.06 3.24 13.76
CA PHE A 8 3.10 3.72 12.78
C PHE A 8 1.71 3.28 13.18
N ASN A 9 0.73 4.14 12.93
CA ASN A 9 -0.67 3.73 12.95
C ASN A 9 -0.98 3.05 11.63
N VAL A 10 -1.61 1.88 11.68
CA VAL A 10 -1.90 1.07 10.48
C VAL A 10 -3.39 0.97 10.28
N SER A 11 -3.84 1.31 9.07
CA SER A 11 -5.23 1.15 8.66
C SER A 11 -5.31 0.08 7.58
N ASN A 12 -6.17 -0.93 7.79
CA ASN A 12 -6.41 -2.02 6.87
C ASN A 12 -7.62 -1.72 5.99
N PHE A 13 -7.39 -1.12 4.84
CA PHE A 13 -8.45 -0.86 3.86
C PHE A 13 -8.75 -2.07 2.97
N ARG A 14 -7.78 -2.97 2.82
CA ARG A 14 -7.94 -4.22 2.09
C ARG A 14 -7.09 -5.30 2.74
N PRO A 15 -7.70 -6.08 3.66
CA PRO A 15 -6.97 -7.09 4.42
C PRO A 15 -6.51 -8.25 3.55
N ALA A 16 -5.50 -8.97 4.05
CA ALA A 16 -4.97 -10.16 3.40
C ALA A 16 -6.05 -11.23 3.21
N GLN A 17 -6.06 -11.85 2.03
CA GLN A 17 -6.96 -12.95 1.70
C GLN A 17 -6.37 -14.31 2.08
N THR A 18 -5.05 -14.39 2.24
CA THR A 18 -4.35 -15.64 2.62
C THR A 18 -3.65 -15.45 3.96
N GLN A 19 -3.57 -16.56 4.71
CA GLN A 19 -2.96 -16.58 6.04
C GLN A 19 -1.55 -17.13 6.05
N ASP A 20 -1.16 -17.86 5.01
CA ASP A 20 0.14 -18.54 4.90
C ASP A 20 0.98 -17.89 3.81
N PRO A 21 1.75 -16.84 4.14
CA PRO A 21 2.64 -16.23 3.15
C PRO A 21 3.77 -17.18 2.80
N GLU A 22 4.05 -17.27 1.49
CA GLU A 22 5.14 -18.08 0.96
C GLU A 22 6.32 -17.19 0.57
N PRO A 23 7.55 -17.73 0.50
CA PRO A 23 8.69 -17.00 -0.05
C PRO A 23 8.43 -16.56 -1.50
N GLY A 24 9.00 -15.44 -1.88
CA GLY A 24 8.84 -14.86 -3.21
C GLY A 24 7.86 -13.70 -3.27
N GLY A 25 7.26 -13.33 -2.14
CA GLY A 25 6.42 -12.15 -2.05
C GLY A 25 7.20 -10.87 -2.26
N VAL A 26 6.49 -9.83 -2.69
CA VAL A 26 7.05 -8.50 -2.92
C VAL A 26 6.23 -7.49 -2.12
N VAL A 27 6.89 -6.60 -1.41
CA VAL A 27 6.25 -5.47 -0.75
C VAL A 27 6.69 -4.17 -1.41
N GLY A 28 5.80 -3.19 -1.43
CA GLY A 28 6.10 -1.90 -2.01
C GLY A 28 5.58 -0.76 -1.15
N PHE A 29 6.26 0.39 -1.21
CA PHE A 29 5.87 1.58 -0.46
C PHE A 29 5.74 2.77 -1.41
N ASN A 30 4.59 3.45 -1.31
CA ASN A 30 4.38 4.77 -1.90
C ASN A 30 4.22 5.79 -0.77
N PHE A 31 5.03 6.84 -0.77
CA PHE A 31 4.97 7.89 0.24
C PHE A 31 4.21 9.09 -0.27
N CYS A 32 3.25 9.57 0.50
CA CYS A 32 2.36 10.67 0.12
C CYS A 32 2.19 11.69 1.23
N SER A 33 1.89 12.92 0.83
CA SER A 33 1.52 14.00 1.73
C SER A 33 0.15 14.56 1.38
N TYR A 34 -0.57 15.00 2.40
CA TYR A 34 -1.81 15.74 2.23
C TYR A 34 -1.55 17.10 1.60
N THR A 35 -2.57 17.64 0.96
CA THR A 35 -2.57 19.00 0.41
C THR A 35 -3.74 19.76 1.03
N ASP A 36 -3.86 21.04 0.71
CA ASP A 36 -4.96 21.85 1.23
C ASP A 36 -6.34 21.33 0.83
N SER A 37 -6.43 20.63 -0.31
CA SER A 37 -7.67 20.08 -0.84
C SER A 37 -7.78 18.56 -0.75
N PHE A 38 -6.75 17.86 -0.28
CA PHE A 38 -6.74 16.41 -0.13
C PHE A 38 -6.26 16.05 1.28
N GLY A 39 -7.20 15.78 2.15
CA GLY A 39 -6.96 15.37 3.53
C GLY A 39 -7.37 13.92 3.79
N PRO A 40 -7.44 13.52 5.06
CA PRO A 40 -7.80 12.13 5.42
C PRO A 40 -9.15 11.66 4.88
N GLY A 41 -10.15 12.56 4.82
CA GLY A 41 -11.47 12.21 4.27
C GLY A 41 -11.40 11.88 2.79
N GLU A 42 -10.65 12.64 2.02
CA GLU A 42 -10.43 12.40 0.60
C GLU A 42 -9.63 11.12 0.37
N LEU A 43 -8.68 10.81 1.25
CA LEU A 43 -7.93 9.54 1.20
C LEU A 43 -8.87 8.34 1.38
N ILE A 44 -9.78 8.40 2.35
CA ILE A 44 -10.76 7.34 2.58
C ILE A 44 -11.63 7.14 1.33
N ALA A 45 -12.11 8.22 0.74
CA ALA A 45 -12.93 8.17 -0.47
C ALA A 45 -12.15 7.57 -1.65
N ALA A 46 -10.90 7.98 -1.84
CA ALA A 46 -10.04 7.46 -2.90
C ALA A 46 -9.76 5.96 -2.73
N ASN A 47 -9.53 5.52 -1.50
CA ASN A 47 -9.34 4.09 -1.19
C ASN A 47 -10.60 3.28 -1.45
N GLY A 48 -11.79 3.86 -1.23
CA GLY A 48 -13.06 3.23 -1.59
C GLY A 48 -13.17 2.97 -3.09
N ILE A 49 -12.79 3.94 -3.91
CA ILE A 49 -12.78 3.81 -5.37
C ILE A 49 -11.75 2.76 -5.80
N TYR A 50 -10.57 2.77 -5.22
CA TYR A 50 -9.53 1.79 -5.49
C TYR A 50 -10.00 0.36 -5.16
N ASN A 51 -10.65 0.18 -4.00
CA ASN A 51 -11.19 -1.12 -3.60
C ASN A 51 -12.28 -1.61 -4.56
N GLN A 52 -13.15 -0.72 -5.06
CA GLN A 52 -14.15 -1.08 -6.07
C GLN A 52 -13.48 -1.57 -7.35
N TRP A 53 -12.40 -0.91 -7.79
CA TRP A 53 -11.65 -1.36 -8.94
C TRP A 53 -11.01 -2.73 -8.71
N LEU A 54 -10.43 -2.95 -7.52
CA LEU A 54 -9.84 -4.25 -7.15
C LEU A 54 -10.88 -5.36 -7.14
N ASP A 55 -12.07 -5.10 -6.59
CA ASP A 55 -13.16 -6.08 -6.57
C ASP A 55 -13.62 -6.45 -7.98
N ALA A 56 -13.74 -5.47 -8.85
CA ALA A 56 -14.11 -5.70 -10.25
C ALA A 56 -13.02 -6.51 -10.99
N ALA A 57 -11.74 -6.24 -10.69
CA ALA A 57 -10.63 -6.99 -11.27
C ALA A 57 -10.62 -8.45 -10.83
N VAL A 58 -10.90 -8.71 -9.56
CA VAL A 58 -11.03 -10.07 -9.01
C VAL A 58 -12.19 -10.80 -9.67
N GLU A 59 -13.34 -10.15 -9.80
CA GLU A 59 -14.52 -10.73 -10.44
C GLU A 59 -14.26 -11.08 -11.91
N ALA A 60 -13.61 -10.17 -12.64
CA ALA A 60 -13.27 -10.39 -14.04
C ALA A 60 -12.25 -11.53 -14.22
N ALA A 61 -11.30 -11.68 -13.29
CA ALA A 61 -10.31 -12.75 -13.33
C ALA A 61 -10.87 -14.11 -12.90
N GLY A 62 -11.99 -14.12 -12.16
CA GLY A 62 -12.61 -15.35 -11.64
C GLY A 62 -11.84 -15.99 -10.49
N THR A 63 -10.77 -15.37 -10.00
CA THR A 63 -9.98 -15.83 -8.86
C THR A 63 -9.60 -14.66 -7.97
N GLU A 64 -9.50 -14.92 -6.67
CA GLU A 64 -8.97 -13.93 -5.75
C GLU A 64 -7.47 -13.74 -6.00
N THR A 65 -7.03 -12.49 -5.88
CA THR A 65 -5.61 -12.19 -5.93
C THR A 65 -5.10 -12.07 -4.49
N PRO A 66 -3.89 -12.54 -4.19
CA PRO A 66 -3.32 -12.43 -2.85
C PRO A 66 -2.79 -11.03 -2.55
N TYR A 67 -3.12 -10.06 -3.36
CA TYR A 67 -2.76 -8.67 -3.12
C TYR A 67 -3.59 -8.06 -1.99
N PHE A 68 -2.91 -7.33 -1.12
CA PHE A 68 -3.57 -6.47 -0.13
C PHE A 68 -2.71 -5.23 0.10
N TYR A 69 -3.28 -4.24 0.76
CA TYR A 69 -2.53 -3.04 1.14
C TYR A 69 -3.00 -2.51 2.48
N THR A 70 -2.09 -1.81 3.14
CA THR A 70 -2.35 -1.06 4.36
C THR A 70 -1.86 0.37 4.21
N ILE A 71 -2.40 1.27 5.01
CA ILE A 71 -1.94 2.65 5.09
C ILE A 71 -1.20 2.82 6.41
N HIS A 72 0.02 3.34 6.33
CA HIS A 72 0.88 3.57 7.50
C HIS A 72 1.03 5.07 7.72
N GLU A 73 0.61 5.54 8.90
CA GLU A 73 0.77 6.92 9.31
C GLU A 73 1.83 7.00 10.41
N PRO A 74 2.88 7.85 10.26
CA PRO A 74 3.90 7.98 11.28
C PRO A 74 3.31 8.40 12.62
N ASN A 75 3.69 7.68 13.68
CA ASN A 75 3.34 8.02 15.05
C ASN A 75 4.58 8.57 15.78
N PHE A 76 5.25 9.53 15.13
CA PHE A 76 6.43 10.21 15.65
C PHE A 76 6.57 11.55 14.91
N GLU A 77 7.24 12.52 15.54
CA GLU A 77 7.37 13.88 15.00
C GLU A 77 8.63 14.07 14.17
N THR A 78 9.71 13.40 14.55
CA THR A 78 11.02 13.56 13.88
C THR A 78 11.18 12.51 12.81
N PRO A 79 11.38 12.89 11.53
CA PRO A 79 11.61 11.93 10.45
C PRO A 79 12.78 11.00 10.72
N ILE A 80 12.69 9.77 10.22
CA ILE A 80 13.76 8.78 10.32
C ILE A 80 14.94 9.25 9.46
N PRO A 81 16.14 9.43 10.03
CA PRO A 81 17.31 9.87 9.26
C PRO A 81 17.62 8.93 8.10
N GLY A 82 17.86 9.49 6.91
CA GLY A 82 18.23 8.73 5.73
C GLY A 82 17.08 7.95 5.08
N SER A 83 15.83 8.22 5.50
CA SER A 83 14.65 7.53 5.00
C SER A 83 13.56 8.51 4.62
N SER A 84 12.69 8.12 3.69
CA SER A 84 11.47 8.89 3.37
C SER A 84 10.38 8.72 4.44
N ALA A 85 10.48 7.69 5.29
CA ALA A 85 9.50 7.45 6.34
C ALA A 85 9.49 8.62 7.34
N GLY A 86 8.31 9.13 7.66
CA GLY A 86 8.14 10.26 8.55
C GLY A 86 8.33 11.63 7.91
N SER A 87 8.84 11.70 6.68
CA SER A 87 8.92 12.93 5.90
C SER A 87 7.63 13.20 5.13
N TYR A 88 6.72 12.23 5.10
CA TYR A 88 5.43 12.26 4.43
C TYR A 88 4.33 11.92 5.43
N ASP A 89 3.10 12.33 5.12
CA ASP A 89 1.97 12.13 6.02
C ASP A 89 1.54 10.68 6.14
N TYR A 90 1.68 9.91 5.07
CA TYR A 90 1.34 8.49 5.09
C TYR A 90 2.10 7.71 4.01
N ALA A 91 2.07 6.38 4.12
CA ALA A 91 2.59 5.49 3.10
C ALA A 91 1.56 4.41 2.78
N PHE A 92 1.38 4.09 1.50
CA PHE A 92 0.77 2.84 1.09
C PHE A 92 1.79 1.73 1.25
N HIS A 93 1.41 0.68 1.93
CA HIS A 93 2.19 -0.56 2.02
C HIS A 93 1.46 -1.63 1.21
N HIS A 94 2.02 -1.95 0.05
CA HIS A 94 1.46 -2.95 -0.86
C HIS A 94 2.12 -4.29 -0.61
N PHE A 95 1.33 -5.36 -0.73
CA PHE A 95 1.85 -6.73 -0.68
C PHE A 95 1.33 -7.53 -1.87
N TRP A 96 2.25 -8.18 -2.58
CA TRP A 96 1.97 -9.12 -3.68
C TRP A 96 2.62 -10.47 -3.37
N ASP A 97 2.02 -11.55 -3.85
CA ASP A 97 2.58 -12.90 -3.68
C ASP A 97 3.82 -13.15 -4.53
N SER A 98 3.99 -12.40 -5.63
CA SER A 98 5.12 -12.56 -6.54
C SER A 98 5.35 -11.29 -7.35
N GLU A 99 6.53 -11.16 -7.94
CA GLU A 99 6.83 -10.09 -8.89
C GLU A 99 5.97 -10.19 -10.16
N GLU A 100 5.63 -11.40 -10.58
CA GLU A 100 4.73 -11.59 -11.71
C GLU A 100 3.35 -11.00 -11.43
N SER A 101 2.77 -11.30 -10.26
CA SER A 101 1.49 -10.74 -9.84
C SER A 101 1.54 -9.21 -9.76
N ARG A 102 2.63 -8.65 -9.23
CA ARG A 102 2.81 -7.21 -9.18
C ARG A 102 2.79 -6.59 -10.57
N ALA A 103 3.57 -7.16 -11.50
CA ALA A 103 3.66 -6.64 -12.86
C ALA A 103 2.33 -6.74 -13.59
N GLN A 104 1.61 -7.85 -13.42
CA GLN A 104 0.27 -8.04 -14.02
C GLN A 104 -0.72 -7.03 -13.45
N GLY A 105 -0.71 -6.83 -12.14
CA GLY A 105 -1.57 -5.85 -11.47
C GLY A 105 -1.29 -4.42 -11.92
N ALA A 106 -0.01 -4.06 -12.06
CA ALA A 106 0.39 -2.74 -12.54
C ALA A 106 -0.08 -2.50 -14.00
N ALA A 107 0.06 -3.50 -14.86
CA ALA A 107 -0.41 -3.40 -16.25
C ALA A 107 -1.93 -3.25 -16.32
N LEU A 108 -2.66 -4.03 -15.53
CA LEU A 108 -4.12 -3.96 -15.49
C LEU A 108 -4.59 -2.62 -14.93
N PHE A 109 -3.93 -2.10 -13.91
CA PHE A 109 -4.24 -0.78 -13.36
C PHE A 109 -4.04 0.32 -14.40
N ALA A 110 -2.91 0.30 -15.12
CA ALA A 110 -2.62 1.28 -16.17
C ALA A 110 -3.67 1.25 -17.29
N GLU A 111 -4.23 0.06 -17.59
CA GLU A 111 -5.20 -0.12 -18.66
C GLU A 111 -6.63 0.22 -18.24
N THR A 112 -7.04 -0.15 -17.02
CA THR A 112 -8.47 -0.16 -16.64
C THR A 112 -8.81 0.71 -15.43
N ALA A 113 -7.85 1.27 -14.72
CA ALA A 113 -8.14 2.12 -13.57
C ALA A 113 -8.88 3.39 -14.00
N PRO A 114 -9.85 3.86 -13.19
CA PRO A 114 -10.53 5.11 -13.50
C PRO A 114 -9.54 6.28 -13.44
N ALA A 115 -9.74 7.25 -14.33
CA ALA A 115 -8.94 8.48 -14.31
C ALA A 115 -9.12 9.19 -12.97
N PRO A 116 -8.05 9.76 -12.38
CA PRO A 116 -8.17 10.54 -11.16
C PRO A 116 -9.15 11.70 -11.34
N GLN A 117 -10.04 11.89 -10.37
CA GLN A 117 -11.02 12.97 -10.37
C GLN A 117 -10.91 13.75 -9.07
N GLY A 118 -10.94 15.09 -9.20
CA GLY A 118 -10.85 15.97 -8.05
C GLY A 118 -9.43 16.11 -7.48
N PRO A 119 -9.32 16.56 -6.24
CA PRO A 119 -8.03 16.80 -5.61
C PRO A 119 -7.20 15.52 -5.48
N GLN A 120 -5.89 15.65 -5.57
CA GLN A 120 -4.94 14.55 -5.46
C GLN A 120 -3.93 14.83 -4.34
N PRO A 121 -3.38 13.79 -3.69
CA PRO A 121 -2.29 13.96 -2.75
C PRO A 121 -0.98 14.25 -3.47
N ASP A 122 0.01 14.69 -2.71
CA ASP A 122 1.38 14.88 -3.21
C ASP A 122 2.19 13.63 -2.89
N CYS A 123 2.45 12.80 -3.89
CA CYS A 123 3.15 11.52 -3.73
C CYS A 123 4.46 11.49 -4.48
N ILE A 124 5.44 10.76 -3.93
CA ILE A 124 6.65 10.41 -4.66
C ILE A 124 6.25 9.50 -5.82
N GLN A 125 6.76 9.77 -7.02
CA GLN A 125 6.47 8.97 -8.21
C GLN A 125 7.04 7.55 -8.12
N GLU A 126 8.15 7.38 -7.41
CA GLU A 126 8.83 6.11 -7.29
C GLU A 126 8.11 5.18 -6.31
N LEU A 127 8.00 3.92 -6.69
CA LEU A 127 7.55 2.84 -5.83
C LEU A 127 8.79 2.09 -5.34
N PHE A 128 8.99 2.09 -4.02
CA PHE A 128 10.11 1.39 -3.40
C PHE A 128 9.72 -0.07 -3.16
N LEU A 129 10.43 -1.00 -3.80
CA LEU A 129 10.12 -2.44 -3.77
C LEU A 129 11.15 -3.21 -2.98
N PHE A 130 10.67 -4.22 -2.25
CA PHE A 130 11.50 -5.13 -1.45
C PHE A 130 11.00 -6.56 -1.62
N ASP A 131 11.94 -7.52 -1.65
CA ASP A 131 11.58 -8.92 -1.55
C ASP A 131 11.15 -9.25 -0.13
N SER A 132 10.09 -10.04 0.01
CA SER A 132 9.53 -10.40 1.31
C SER A 132 9.81 -11.86 1.63
N TYR A 133 10.34 -12.11 2.83
CA TYR A 133 10.64 -13.45 3.33
C TYR A 133 9.94 -13.63 4.67
N PRO A 134 8.84 -14.41 4.74
CA PRO A 134 8.16 -14.62 6.01
C PRO A 134 8.96 -15.55 6.91
N PHE A 135 9.21 -15.12 8.13
CA PHE A 135 9.84 -15.95 9.15
C PHE A 135 8.82 -16.59 10.10
N ARG A 136 7.61 -16.04 10.12
CA ARG A 136 6.52 -16.55 10.94
C ARG A 136 5.19 -16.20 10.28
N SER A 137 4.33 -17.19 10.10
CA SER A 137 3.00 -16.96 9.57
C SER A 137 2.11 -16.21 10.56
N PRO A 138 1.20 -15.35 10.09
CA PRO A 138 0.25 -14.67 10.98
C PRO A 138 -0.59 -15.65 11.78
N GLN A 139 -0.86 -15.28 13.03
CA GLN A 139 -1.77 -16.03 13.90
C GLN A 139 -3.16 -15.43 13.75
N ILE A 140 -4.05 -16.15 13.10
CA ILE A 140 -5.40 -15.67 12.82
C ILE A 140 -6.43 -16.55 13.52
#